data_016f2da0ff461586e13a234ebc319a74
#
_entry.id   016f2da0ff461586e13a234ebc319a74
#
_cell.length_a   1.000
_cell.length_b   1.000
_cell.length_c   1.000
_cell.angle_alpha   90.00
_cell.angle_beta   90.00
_cell.angle_gamma   90.00
#
_symmetry.space_group_name_H-M   'P 1'
#
loop_
_entity.id
_entity.type
_entity.pdbx_description
1 polymer ?
#
loop_
_entity_poly.entity_id
_entity_poly.type
_entity_poly.pdbx_seq_one_letter_code
_entity_poly.pdbx_strand_id
1 'polypeptide(L)'
;MSNVVRSKFAIPFVLASLAMSSQLALASECAAPQREQGEHLFARDCAACHTAQKDGPTLMGPNLHGVIGRTPGTLQGVTYSQAMKSQKAAWTAQGVAAFIEQPQAAVPGTYMPYAGMADAGERQAVTCFLAGIK
;
A
#
# COMPACT_ATOMS: atom_id res chain seq x y z
N MET A 1 79.76 -3.79 27.73
CA MET A 1 79.31 -3.47 26.37
C MET A 1 77.98 -4.29 26.16
N SER A 2 76.88 -3.72 26.49
CA SER A 2 75.60 -4.44 26.48
C SER A 2 74.67 -3.86 25.41
N ASN A 3 74.42 -4.66 24.40
CA ASN A 3 73.46 -4.32 23.33
C ASN A 3 72.03 -4.68 23.77
N VAL A 4 71.20 -3.66 23.99
CA VAL A 4 69.77 -3.80 24.22
C VAL A 4 69.05 -3.86 22.91
N VAL A 5 68.53 -5.03 22.57
CA VAL A 5 67.65 -5.22 21.39
C VAL A 5 66.23 -4.80 21.80
N ARG A 6 65.75 -3.69 21.25
CA ARG A 6 64.37 -3.25 21.37
C ARG A 6 63.49 -4.00 20.37
N SER A 7 62.71 -4.96 20.83
CA SER A 7 61.65 -5.60 20.06
C SER A 7 60.44 -4.67 19.98
N LYS A 8 60.08 -4.27 18.74
CA LYS A 8 58.86 -3.52 18.43
C LYS A 8 57.74 -4.52 18.17
N PHE A 9 56.87 -4.70 19.13
CA PHE A 9 55.59 -5.40 18.91
C PHE A 9 54.64 -4.46 18.16
N ALA A 10 54.37 -4.74 16.91
CA ALA A 10 53.30 -4.13 16.16
C ALA A 10 52.01 -4.90 16.43
N ILE A 11 51.04 -4.24 17.03
CA ILE A 11 49.71 -4.76 17.24
C ILE A 11 48.88 -4.44 15.98
N PRO A 12 48.38 -5.42 15.24
CA PRO A 12 47.46 -5.14 14.13
C PRO A 12 46.08 -4.74 14.71
N PHE A 13 45.69 -3.53 14.40
CA PHE A 13 44.36 -3.00 14.65
C PHE A 13 43.40 -3.68 13.68
N VAL A 14 42.66 -4.67 14.15
CA VAL A 14 41.54 -5.29 13.41
C VAL A 14 40.36 -4.37 13.55
N LEU A 15 40.11 -3.53 12.56
CA LEU A 15 38.88 -2.78 12.36
C LEU A 15 37.82 -3.79 11.87
N ALA A 16 37.06 -4.33 12.80
CA ALA A 16 35.85 -5.11 12.48
C ALA A 16 34.77 -4.16 11.96
N SER A 17 34.56 -4.18 10.66
CA SER A 17 33.49 -3.44 9.97
C SER A 17 32.13 -4.05 10.37
N LEU A 18 31.39 -3.41 11.27
CA LEU A 18 29.96 -3.64 11.47
C LEU A 18 29.20 -2.90 10.35
N ALA A 19 29.17 -3.47 9.16
CA ALA A 19 28.21 -3.12 8.14
C ALA A 19 27.03 -4.09 8.25
N MET A 20 26.08 -3.84 9.16
CA MET A 20 24.82 -4.61 9.26
C MET A 20 23.67 -3.76 8.77
N SER A 21 23.28 -3.97 7.49
CA SER A 21 22.00 -4.60 7.17
C SER A 21 20.76 -3.81 7.59
N SER A 22 20.53 -2.62 6.97
CA SER A 22 19.25 -1.90 7.00
C SER A 22 18.37 -2.20 5.76
N GLN A 23 18.40 -3.41 5.22
CA GLN A 23 17.69 -3.75 3.98
C GLN A 23 16.44 -4.61 4.17
N LEU A 24 15.98 -4.86 5.39
CA LEU A 24 14.86 -5.75 5.67
C LEU A 24 13.51 -5.06 5.89
N ALA A 25 13.44 -3.73 5.87
CA ALA A 25 12.20 -3.01 6.21
C ALA A 25 11.23 -2.79 5.02
N LEU A 26 11.65 -2.96 3.78
CA LEU A 26 10.82 -2.67 2.60
C LEU A 26 9.99 -3.85 2.08
N ALA A 27 10.23 -5.07 2.55
CA ALA A 27 9.52 -6.27 2.08
C ALA A 27 8.26 -6.61 2.90
N SER A 28 7.95 -5.87 3.98
CA SER A 28 6.87 -6.23 4.91
C SER A 28 5.56 -5.45 4.71
N GLU A 29 5.48 -4.53 3.77
CA GLU A 29 4.31 -3.64 3.66
C GLU A 29 3.02 -4.34 3.23
N CYS A 30 3.08 -5.58 2.71
CA CYS A 30 1.90 -6.37 2.38
C CYS A 30 2.09 -7.86 2.73
N ALA A 31 2.52 -8.13 3.94
CA ALA A 31 2.62 -9.49 4.46
C ALA A 31 1.24 -10.17 4.52
N ALA A 32 1.22 -11.52 4.56
CA ALA A 32 -0.02 -12.27 4.55
C ALA A 32 -1.01 -11.87 5.67
N PRO A 33 -0.59 -11.66 6.93
CA PRO A 33 -1.52 -11.20 7.97
C PRO A 33 -2.15 -9.85 7.68
N GLN A 34 -1.42 -8.94 7.06
CA GLN A 34 -1.93 -7.61 6.71
C GLN A 34 -2.95 -7.67 5.56
N ARG A 35 -2.74 -8.57 4.59
CA ARG A 35 -3.74 -8.79 3.53
C ARG A 35 -5.01 -9.42 4.06
N GLU A 36 -4.91 -10.37 4.98
CA GLU A 36 -6.06 -10.98 5.65
C GLU A 36 -6.85 -9.95 6.46
N GLN A 37 -6.15 -9.11 7.23
CA GLN A 37 -6.78 -7.98 7.90
C GLN A 37 -7.49 -7.05 6.90
N GLY A 38 -6.85 -6.76 5.77
CA GLY A 38 -7.42 -5.92 4.72
C GLY A 38 -8.68 -6.52 4.09
N GLU A 39 -8.74 -7.84 3.92
CA GLU A 39 -9.92 -8.55 3.45
C GLU A 39 -11.09 -8.42 4.44
N HIS A 40 -10.83 -8.59 5.74
CA HIS A 40 -11.84 -8.37 6.77
C HIS A 40 -12.37 -6.93 6.81
N LEU A 41 -11.46 -5.96 6.68
CA LEU A 41 -11.83 -4.54 6.63
C LEU A 41 -12.62 -4.21 5.36
N PHE A 42 -12.24 -4.78 4.22
CA PHE A 42 -12.99 -4.66 2.99
C PHE A 42 -14.40 -5.22 3.14
N ALA A 43 -14.55 -6.40 3.74
CA ALA A 43 -15.85 -7.01 3.99
C ALA A 43 -16.72 -6.15 4.90
N ARG A 44 -16.14 -5.51 5.91
CA ARG A 44 -16.82 -4.63 6.86
C ARG A 44 -17.30 -3.33 6.23
N ASP A 45 -16.45 -2.65 5.47
CA ASP A 45 -16.63 -1.25 5.10
C ASP A 45 -16.92 -1.03 3.60
N CYS A 46 -16.56 -1.99 2.74
CA CYS A 46 -16.58 -1.79 1.29
C CYS A 46 -17.53 -2.73 0.56
N ALA A 47 -17.71 -3.96 1.06
CA ALA A 47 -18.43 -5.02 0.35
C ALA A 47 -19.92 -4.77 0.15
N ALA A 48 -20.52 -3.84 0.91
CA ALA A 48 -21.91 -3.42 0.67
C ALA A 48 -22.10 -2.74 -0.70
N CYS A 49 -21.02 -2.11 -1.22
CA CYS A 49 -21.07 -1.35 -2.46
C CYS A 49 -20.12 -1.88 -3.55
N HIS A 50 -19.10 -2.63 -3.20
CA HIS A 50 -18.08 -3.11 -4.12
C HIS A 50 -17.89 -4.62 -4.06
N THR A 51 -17.58 -5.23 -5.20
CA THR A 51 -17.07 -6.59 -5.25
C THR A 51 -15.55 -6.58 -5.42
N ALA A 52 -14.89 -7.66 -5.01
CA ALA A 52 -13.44 -7.83 -5.11
C ALA A 52 -13.04 -9.09 -5.89
N GLN A 53 -13.99 -9.96 -6.22
CA GLN A 53 -13.75 -11.19 -6.97
C GLN A 53 -13.53 -10.90 -8.45
N LYS A 54 -12.68 -11.69 -9.10
CA LYS A 54 -12.53 -11.65 -10.56
C LYS A 54 -13.90 -11.86 -11.20
N ASP A 55 -14.22 -11.02 -12.18
CA ASP A 55 -15.49 -11.05 -12.91
C ASP A 55 -16.75 -10.88 -12.01
N GLY A 56 -16.56 -10.42 -10.79
CA GLY A 56 -17.65 -10.09 -9.88
C GLY A 56 -18.50 -8.93 -10.40
N PRO A 57 -19.80 -8.89 -10.05
CA PRO A 57 -20.72 -7.87 -10.57
C PRO A 57 -20.34 -6.47 -10.08
N THR A 58 -20.72 -5.47 -10.87
CA THR A 58 -20.84 -4.09 -10.42
C THR A 58 -22.07 -3.98 -9.52
N LEU A 59 -21.91 -3.42 -8.33
CA LEU A 59 -23.00 -3.10 -7.41
C LEU A 59 -23.31 -1.59 -7.48
N MET A 60 -23.47 -0.92 -6.34
CA MET A 60 -23.56 0.55 -6.31
C MET A 60 -22.25 1.21 -6.71
N GLY A 61 -21.12 0.56 -6.44
CA GLY A 61 -19.78 0.95 -6.88
C GLY A 61 -19.16 -0.08 -7.82
N PRO A 62 -18.03 0.27 -8.43
CA PRO A 62 -17.31 -0.62 -9.35
C PRO A 62 -16.75 -1.86 -8.63
N ASN A 63 -16.58 -2.94 -9.41
CA ASN A 63 -15.74 -4.06 -8.99
C ASN A 63 -14.29 -3.58 -8.81
N LEU A 64 -13.67 -3.93 -7.66
CA LEU A 64 -12.31 -3.50 -7.30
C LEU A 64 -11.23 -4.54 -7.61
N HIS A 65 -11.57 -5.71 -8.19
CA HIS A 65 -10.55 -6.65 -8.71
C HIS A 65 -9.67 -5.93 -9.73
N GLY A 66 -8.35 -5.99 -9.54
CA GLY A 66 -7.40 -5.31 -10.42
C GLY A 66 -7.49 -3.78 -10.40
N VAL A 67 -7.97 -3.18 -9.31
CA VAL A 67 -8.08 -1.71 -9.22
C VAL A 67 -6.71 -1.03 -9.21
N ILE A 68 -5.71 -1.63 -8.58
CA ILE A 68 -4.35 -1.08 -8.60
C ILE A 68 -3.77 -1.19 -10.01
N GLY A 69 -3.34 -0.07 -10.56
CA GLY A 69 -2.88 0.07 -11.94
C GLY A 69 -3.98 0.48 -12.93
N ARG A 70 -5.25 0.45 -12.54
CA ARG A 70 -6.38 0.89 -13.40
C ARG A 70 -6.56 2.40 -13.35
N THR A 71 -6.86 3.01 -14.49
CA THR A 71 -7.23 4.43 -14.54
C THR A 71 -8.60 4.63 -13.89
N PRO A 72 -8.78 5.64 -13.01
CA PRO A 72 -10.07 5.95 -12.41
C PRO A 72 -11.16 6.23 -13.46
N GLY A 73 -12.38 5.83 -13.16
CA GLY A 73 -13.53 6.16 -14.01
C GLY A 73 -13.62 5.41 -15.34
N THR A 74 -12.85 4.32 -15.55
CA THR A 74 -12.75 3.64 -16.85
C THR A 74 -13.45 2.27 -16.93
N LEU A 75 -13.88 1.69 -15.78
CA LEU A 75 -14.54 0.38 -15.81
C LEU A 75 -15.90 0.49 -16.53
N GLN A 76 -16.12 -0.39 -17.51
CA GLN A 76 -17.36 -0.40 -18.29
C GLN A 76 -18.57 -0.75 -17.41
N GLY A 77 -19.73 -0.19 -17.75
CA GLY A 77 -20.99 -0.46 -17.04
C GLY A 77 -21.13 0.28 -15.70
N VAL A 78 -20.21 1.17 -15.37
CA VAL A 78 -20.24 1.97 -14.12
C VAL A 78 -20.54 3.44 -14.43
N THR A 79 -21.48 4.03 -13.70
CA THR A 79 -21.73 5.46 -13.75
C THR A 79 -20.80 6.21 -12.81
N TYR A 80 -19.77 6.84 -13.35
CA TYR A 80 -18.83 7.66 -12.60
C TYR A 80 -19.17 9.14 -12.65
N SER A 81 -18.82 9.89 -11.60
CA SER A 81 -18.82 11.35 -11.62
C SER A 81 -17.81 11.90 -12.63
N GLN A 82 -18.03 13.13 -13.09
CA GLN A 82 -17.04 13.82 -13.94
C GLN A 82 -15.72 14.01 -13.21
N ALA A 83 -15.75 14.28 -11.91
CA ALA A 83 -14.56 14.40 -11.08
C ALA A 83 -13.71 13.12 -11.12
N MET A 84 -14.34 11.93 -11.01
CA MET A 84 -13.63 10.66 -11.10
C MET A 84 -13.09 10.39 -12.52
N LYS A 85 -13.87 10.67 -13.58
CA LYS A 85 -13.44 10.51 -14.97
C LYS A 85 -12.29 11.46 -15.36
N SER A 86 -12.15 12.57 -14.66
CA SER A 86 -11.08 13.55 -14.89
C SER A 86 -9.74 13.12 -14.30
N GLN A 87 -9.72 12.15 -13.41
CA GLN A 87 -8.47 11.59 -12.87
C GLN A 87 -7.72 10.85 -13.99
N LYS A 88 -6.43 11.17 -14.18
CA LYS A 88 -5.63 10.57 -15.26
C LYS A 88 -4.57 9.59 -14.77
N ALA A 89 -4.11 9.77 -13.54
CA ALA A 89 -3.13 8.87 -12.94
C ALA A 89 -3.79 7.54 -12.57
N ALA A 90 -3.17 6.44 -12.94
CA ALA A 90 -3.62 5.11 -12.52
C ALA A 90 -3.59 4.98 -10.98
N TRP A 91 -4.53 4.22 -10.43
CA TRP A 91 -4.56 3.95 -9.01
C TRP A 91 -3.29 3.24 -8.54
N THR A 92 -2.60 3.85 -7.60
CA THR A 92 -1.56 3.20 -6.79
C THR A 92 -2.14 2.81 -5.43
N ALA A 93 -1.46 1.95 -4.68
CA ALA A 93 -1.88 1.63 -3.31
C ALA A 93 -1.97 2.90 -2.44
N GLN A 94 -0.98 3.80 -2.57
CA GLN A 94 -0.99 5.09 -1.88
C GLN A 94 -2.13 6.00 -2.34
N GLY A 95 -2.42 6.03 -3.64
CA GLY A 95 -3.53 6.80 -4.18
C GLY A 95 -4.89 6.31 -3.68
N VAL A 96 -5.08 4.99 -3.60
CA VAL A 96 -6.29 4.41 -2.99
C VAL A 96 -6.36 4.72 -1.50
N ALA A 97 -5.25 4.59 -0.76
CA ALA A 97 -5.21 4.92 0.67
C ALA A 97 -5.61 6.38 0.92
N ALA A 98 -5.06 7.32 0.15
CA ALA A 98 -5.41 8.74 0.24
C ALA A 98 -6.87 9.00 -0.14
N PHE A 99 -7.39 8.31 -1.16
CA PHE A 99 -8.78 8.45 -1.56
C PHE A 99 -9.76 7.93 -0.51
N ILE A 100 -9.52 6.74 0.06
CA ILE A 100 -10.42 6.17 1.08
C ILE A 100 -10.28 6.82 2.46
N GLU A 101 -9.23 7.62 2.70
CA GLU A 101 -9.13 8.44 3.90
C GLU A 101 -10.28 9.44 3.98
N GLN A 102 -10.54 10.15 2.89
CA GLN A 102 -11.59 11.14 2.81
C GLN A 102 -12.00 11.37 1.34
N PRO A 103 -12.89 10.53 0.77
CA PRO A 103 -13.17 10.51 -0.66
C PRO A 103 -13.60 11.87 -1.24
N GLN A 104 -14.44 12.62 -0.51
CA GLN A 104 -14.93 13.93 -0.98
C GLN A 104 -13.85 15.02 -0.93
N ALA A 105 -12.84 14.88 -0.08
CA ALA A 105 -11.70 15.79 -0.05
C ALA A 105 -10.68 15.42 -1.14
N ALA A 106 -10.42 14.13 -1.34
CA ALA A 106 -9.46 13.65 -2.32
C ALA A 106 -9.94 13.84 -3.78
N VAL A 107 -11.24 13.61 -4.04
CA VAL A 107 -11.88 13.80 -5.36
C VAL A 107 -13.21 14.53 -5.15
N PRO A 108 -13.21 15.87 -5.03
CA PRO A 108 -14.42 16.66 -4.84
C PRO A 108 -15.45 16.39 -5.94
N GLY A 109 -16.66 16.03 -5.53
CA GLY A 109 -17.73 15.66 -6.47
C GLY A 109 -17.73 14.18 -6.89
N THR A 110 -16.94 13.32 -6.23
CA THR A 110 -17.10 11.86 -6.38
C THR A 110 -18.49 11.42 -5.94
N TYR A 111 -19.06 10.42 -6.62
CA TYR A 111 -20.34 9.83 -6.21
C TYR A 111 -20.22 8.81 -5.06
N MET A 112 -18.99 8.47 -4.62
CA MET A 112 -18.76 7.57 -3.49
C MET A 112 -19.17 8.25 -2.17
N PRO A 113 -20.21 7.78 -1.47
CA PRO A 113 -20.74 8.45 -0.29
C PRO A 113 -20.04 8.02 1.02
N TYR A 114 -18.91 7.32 0.92
CA TYR A 114 -18.17 6.81 2.07
C TYR A 114 -17.60 7.97 2.90
N ALA A 115 -17.78 7.90 4.22
CA ALA A 115 -17.33 8.95 5.13
C ALA A 115 -15.81 9.03 5.29
N GLY A 116 -15.14 7.91 5.02
CA GLY A 116 -13.68 7.79 5.11
C GLY A 116 -13.21 6.81 6.18
N MET A 117 -11.95 6.40 6.05
CA MET A 117 -11.25 5.50 6.98
C MET A 117 -10.10 6.27 7.63
N ALA A 118 -10.26 6.70 8.88
CA ALA A 118 -9.30 7.58 9.55
C ALA A 118 -8.00 6.87 9.95
N ASP A 119 -8.06 5.58 10.28
CA ASP A 119 -6.88 4.82 10.71
C ASP A 119 -5.97 4.48 9.53
N ALA A 120 -4.71 4.92 9.59
CA ALA A 120 -3.73 4.72 8.53
C ALA A 120 -3.33 3.24 8.35
N GLY A 121 -3.27 2.48 9.44
CA GLY A 121 -2.96 1.05 9.41
C GLY A 121 -4.09 0.25 8.75
N GLU A 122 -5.35 0.58 9.03
CA GLU A 122 -6.51 -0.02 8.36
C GLU A 122 -6.51 0.30 6.85
N ARG A 123 -6.25 1.57 6.47
CA ARG A 123 -6.11 1.94 5.05
C ARG A 123 -5.01 1.16 4.34
N GLN A 124 -3.86 1.01 5.00
CA GLN A 124 -2.77 0.21 4.45
C GLN A 124 -3.15 -1.26 4.29
N ALA A 125 -3.83 -1.86 5.28
CA ALA A 125 -4.29 -3.24 5.19
C ALA A 125 -5.27 -3.43 4.01
N VAL A 126 -6.26 -2.56 3.85
CA VAL A 126 -7.21 -2.60 2.72
C VAL A 126 -6.47 -2.46 1.39
N THR A 127 -5.51 -1.55 1.26
CA THR A 127 -4.76 -1.39 0.02
C THR A 127 -3.84 -2.57 -0.25
N CYS A 128 -3.29 -3.24 0.76
CA CYS A 128 -2.55 -4.48 0.62
C CYS A 128 -3.44 -5.63 0.10
N PHE A 129 -4.66 -5.75 0.61
CA PHE A 129 -5.64 -6.69 0.07
C PHE A 129 -5.92 -6.40 -1.41
N LEU A 130 -6.29 -5.16 -1.74
CA LEU A 130 -6.60 -4.76 -3.12
C LEU A 130 -5.42 -4.92 -4.09
N ALA A 131 -4.18 -4.72 -3.63
CA ALA A 131 -2.98 -4.96 -4.44
C ALA A 131 -2.72 -6.45 -4.72
N GLY A 132 -3.23 -7.33 -3.88
CA GLY A 132 -3.11 -8.79 -4.02
C GLY A 132 -4.13 -9.42 -4.99
N ILE A 133 -5.23 -8.73 -5.30
CA ILE A 133 -6.31 -9.21 -6.18
C ILE A 133 -6.18 -8.62 -7.59
N LYS A 134 -5.54 -9.37 -8.49
CA LYS A 134 -5.20 -8.96 -9.87
C LYS A 134 -5.91 -9.83 -10.89
#